data_c139a295d82ee82b5333db8adc7b679c
#
_entry.id   c139a295d82ee82b5333db8adc7b679c
#
_cell.length_a   1.000
_cell.length_b   1.000
_cell.length_c   1.000
_cell.angle_alpha   90.00
_cell.angle_beta   90.00
_cell.angle_gamma   90.00
#
_symmetry.space_group_name_H-M   'P 1'
#
loop_
_entity.id
_entity.type
_entity.pdbx_description
1 polymer ?
#
loop_
_entity_poly.entity_id
_entity_poly.type
_entity_poly.pdbx_seq_one_letter_code
_entity_poly.pdbx_strand_id
1 'polypeptide(L)'
;MEELFEKIRRYVDEHHDDMLALWEEMVNTESGSRQLEGVAAMDAILQRELESVGAKIQVLPVENAGGVLVAEWNSDSPKAPLLFIGHVDTVFKEGAVAANPFRIDENGFAHGPGVLDMKAGLVIAVYAIKALAAAGFTGRPIKCVFAGDEENLHMLSNAKQVMMEEVKGAAAAFNFETGFMDNRFVVGRKGGGPVSLTVHGVSAHSGNAPEKGRSAVLEAAHKIVALEACNDIPRGKLINCGKITGGIGENTIPDLCTINIGVRFPSTEIKNEILDALEQAASHSTVPDTWAELDTSRLMECMDTTDGVMALFRHIQRTAVRCGMGEPGCFQVGGLSDSGITVACGIPTVCAMGVRGEGNHTPTEYAEVKSLFERCILAACAAGSLEDDFTEQ
;
A
#
# COMPACT_ATOMS: atom_id res chain seq x y z
N MET A 1 4.21 -24.40 -21.37
CA MET A 1 4.43 -23.94 -20.00
C MET A 1 5.89 -24.10 -19.58
N GLU A 2 6.48 -25.30 -19.60
CA GLU A 2 7.90 -25.49 -19.26
C GLU A 2 8.84 -24.68 -20.15
N GLU A 3 8.61 -24.66 -21.46
CA GLU A 3 9.39 -23.85 -22.40
C GLU A 3 9.34 -22.35 -22.08
N LEU A 4 8.17 -21.84 -21.64
CA LEU A 4 8.03 -20.46 -21.20
C LEU A 4 8.90 -20.19 -19.97
N PHE A 5 8.86 -21.07 -18.96
CA PHE A 5 9.64 -20.94 -17.72
C PHE A 5 11.16 -20.99 -18.00
N GLU A 6 11.60 -21.86 -18.90
CA GLU A 6 13.01 -21.92 -19.32
C GLU A 6 13.47 -20.64 -20.03
N LYS A 7 12.63 -20.06 -20.91
CA LYS A 7 12.94 -18.79 -21.58
C LYS A 7 13.00 -17.64 -20.58
N ILE A 8 12.05 -17.56 -19.63
CA ILE A 8 12.03 -16.54 -18.58
C ILE A 8 13.30 -16.65 -17.72
N ARG A 9 13.63 -17.86 -17.23
CA ARG A 9 14.82 -18.08 -16.42
C ARG A 9 16.08 -17.65 -17.15
N ARG A 10 16.26 -18.12 -18.38
CA ARG A 10 17.43 -17.75 -19.20
C ARG A 10 17.54 -16.24 -19.37
N TYR A 11 16.43 -15.55 -19.65
CA TYR A 11 16.44 -14.10 -19.79
C TYR A 11 16.93 -13.41 -18.51
N VAL A 12 16.40 -13.81 -17.36
CA VAL A 12 16.80 -13.24 -16.06
C VAL A 12 18.28 -13.54 -15.78
N ASP A 13 18.73 -14.78 -16.01
CA ASP A 13 20.13 -15.19 -15.80
C ASP A 13 21.11 -14.40 -16.69
N GLU A 14 20.71 -14.03 -17.91
CA GLU A 14 21.50 -13.23 -18.84
C GLU A 14 21.51 -11.71 -18.52
N HIS A 15 20.61 -11.23 -17.63
CA HIS A 15 20.45 -9.79 -17.34
C HIS A 15 20.67 -9.44 -15.86
N HIS A 16 21.42 -10.27 -15.11
CA HIS A 16 21.71 -9.98 -13.70
C HIS A 16 22.37 -8.60 -13.50
N ASP A 17 23.38 -8.30 -14.30
CA ASP A 17 24.12 -7.03 -14.20
C ASP A 17 23.23 -5.83 -14.55
N ASP A 18 22.36 -5.95 -15.54
CA ASP A 18 21.41 -4.90 -15.91
C ASP A 18 20.37 -4.66 -14.79
N MET A 19 19.88 -5.73 -14.15
CA MET A 19 18.97 -5.65 -13.00
C MET A 19 19.63 -4.95 -11.81
N LEU A 20 20.90 -5.27 -11.53
CA LEU A 20 21.68 -4.63 -10.47
C LEU A 20 21.92 -3.15 -10.77
N ALA A 21 22.27 -2.83 -12.03
CA ALA A 21 22.49 -1.44 -12.45
C ALA A 21 21.20 -0.60 -12.32
N LEU A 22 20.06 -1.14 -12.71
CA LEU A 22 18.76 -0.46 -12.53
C LEU A 22 18.41 -0.30 -11.04
N TRP A 23 18.68 -1.29 -10.21
CA TRP A 23 18.47 -1.20 -8.77
C TRP A 23 19.33 -0.12 -8.13
N GLU A 24 20.64 -0.07 -8.49
CA GLU A 24 21.56 0.98 -8.07
C GLU A 24 21.08 2.37 -8.50
N GLU A 25 20.66 2.54 -9.76
CA GLU A 25 20.12 3.81 -10.27
C GLU A 25 18.91 4.26 -9.44
N MET A 26 17.94 3.35 -9.22
CA MET A 26 16.74 3.64 -8.46
C MET A 26 17.06 3.98 -7.00
N VAL A 27 17.93 3.21 -6.32
CA VAL A 27 18.27 3.45 -4.91
C VAL A 27 19.01 4.77 -4.75
N ASN A 28 19.89 5.12 -5.69
CA ASN A 28 20.64 6.38 -5.67
C ASN A 28 19.80 7.59 -6.16
N THR A 29 18.55 7.38 -6.58
CA THR A 29 17.59 8.45 -6.87
C THR A 29 16.74 8.71 -5.63
N GLU A 30 16.95 9.84 -4.95
CA GLU A 30 16.15 10.21 -3.77
C GLU A 30 14.68 10.41 -4.16
N SER A 31 13.75 9.74 -3.47
CA SER A 31 12.32 9.80 -3.75
C SER A 31 11.48 9.73 -2.48
N GLY A 32 11.84 10.48 -1.44
CA GLY A 32 10.94 10.59 -0.28
C GLY A 32 9.56 11.12 -0.70
N SER A 33 8.47 10.68 -0.06
CA SER A 33 7.06 11.01 -0.44
C SER A 33 6.80 12.52 -0.64
N ARG A 34 7.63 13.39 -0.04
CA ARG A 34 7.53 14.86 -0.18
C ARG A 34 8.52 15.47 -1.17
N GLN A 35 9.38 14.67 -1.76
CA GLN A 35 10.37 15.07 -2.76
C GLN A 35 9.81 14.86 -4.17
N LEU A 36 8.88 15.72 -4.58
CA LEU A 36 8.13 15.55 -5.83
C LEU A 36 9.03 15.42 -7.08
N GLU A 37 10.15 16.14 -7.12
CA GLU A 37 11.12 16.03 -8.20
C GLU A 37 11.80 14.64 -8.22
N GLY A 38 12.09 14.09 -7.05
CA GLY A 38 12.66 12.75 -6.93
C GLY A 38 11.67 11.65 -7.30
N VAL A 39 10.39 11.78 -6.88
CA VAL A 39 9.32 10.88 -7.32
C VAL A 39 9.16 10.93 -8.83
N ALA A 40 9.14 12.13 -9.43
CA ALA A 40 9.08 12.28 -10.88
C ALA A 40 10.31 11.69 -11.60
N ALA A 41 11.50 11.74 -10.99
CA ALA A 41 12.69 11.10 -11.52
C ALA A 41 12.57 9.55 -11.51
N MET A 42 11.98 8.98 -10.44
CA MET A 42 11.65 7.55 -10.41
C MET A 42 10.64 7.16 -11.48
N ASP A 43 9.59 7.97 -11.67
CA ASP A 43 8.61 7.77 -12.74
C ASP A 43 9.29 7.77 -14.13
N ALA A 44 10.23 8.69 -14.36
CA ALA A 44 10.98 8.75 -15.62
C ALA A 44 11.87 7.51 -15.87
N ILE A 45 12.48 6.96 -14.81
CA ILE A 45 13.23 5.70 -14.89
C ILE A 45 12.29 4.56 -15.30
N LEU A 46 11.17 4.41 -14.61
CA LEU A 46 10.18 3.37 -14.90
C LEU A 46 9.59 3.51 -16.30
N GLN A 47 9.29 4.74 -16.73
CA GLN A 47 8.82 5.03 -18.07
C GLN A 47 9.81 4.56 -19.13
N ARG A 48 11.10 4.96 -19.02
CA ARG A 48 12.16 4.51 -19.93
C ARG A 48 12.20 2.98 -20.02
N GLU A 49 12.19 2.29 -18.89
CA GLU A 49 12.32 0.84 -18.83
C GLU A 49 11.11 0.10 -19.43
N LEU A 50 9.90 0.56 -19.16
CA LEU A 50 8.67 -0.08 -19.62
C LEU A 50 8.33 0.29 -21.07
N GLU A 51 8.64 1.51 -21.54
CA GLU A 51 8.54 1.89 -22.95
C GLU A 51 9.46 1.03 -23.84
N SER A 52 10.61 0.60 -23.33
CA SER A 52 11.54 -0.26 -24.06
C SER A 52 10.95 -1.60 -24.51
N VAL A 53 9.88 -2.06 -23.84
CA VAL A 53 9.13 -3.28 -24.17
C VAL A 53 7.76 -3.01 -24.78
N GLY A 54 7.49 -1.75 -25.15
CA GLY A 54 6.26 -1.33 -25.82
C GLY A 54 5.05 -1.14 -24.89
N ALA A 55 5.25 -0.92 -23.60
CA ALA A 55 4.16 -0.54 -22.72
C ALA A 55 3.66 0.88 -23.03
N LYS A 56 2.35 1.10 -22.86
CA LYS A 56 1.74 2.43 -22.91
C LYS A 56 1.73 2.99 -21.49
N ILE A 57 2.27 4.20 -21.30
CA ILE A 57 2.47 4.76 -19.97
C ILE A 57 1.81 6.12 -19.84
N GLN A 58 1.28 6.37 -18.66
CA GLN A 58 0.81 7.69 -18.21
C GLN A 58 1.10 7.87 -16.73
N VAL A 59 1.40 9.10 -16.33
CA VAL A 59 1.46 9.49 -14.91
C VAL A 59 0.22 10.33 -14.62
N LEU A 60 -0.67 9.79 -13.82
CA LEU A 60 -1.91 10.45 -13.42
C LEU A 60 -1.60 11.45 -12.30
N PRO A 61 -1.96 12.73 -12.47
CA PRO A 61 -1.70 13.70 -11.43
C PRO A 61 -2.57 13.45 -10.21
N VAL A 62 -1.98 13.65 -9.02
CA VAL A 62 -2.70 13.63 -7.75
C VAL A 62 -2.44 14.94 -7.00
N GLU A 63 -3.32 15.25 -6.04
CA GLU A 63 -3.20 16.44 -5.22
C GLU A 63 -2.05 16.30 -4.22
N ASN A 64 -1.19 17.32 -4.09
CA ASN A 64 -0.17 17.46 -3.04
C ASN A 64 0.84 16.30 -2.92
N ALA A 65 0.99 15.45 -3.92
CA ALA A 65 1.91 14.32 -3.91
C ALA A 65 2.47 14.03 -5.30
N GLY A 66 3.39 13.08 -5.41
CA GLY A 66 3.80 12.48 -6.67
C GLY A 66 2.62 11.74 -7.33
N GLY A 67 2.63 11.65 -8.66
CA GLY A 67 1.54 11.03 -9.42
C GLY A 67 1.38 9.53 -9.16
N VAL A 68 0.37 8.94 -9.81
CA VAL A 68 0.23 7.49 -9.95
C VAL A 68 0.68 7.11 -11.36
N LEU A 69 1.78 6.37 -11.46
CA LEU A 69 2.25 5.84 -12.74
C LEU A 69 1.42 4.63 -13.12
N VAL A 70 0.82 4.68 -14.30
CA VAL A 70 0.07 3.58 -14.90
C VAL A 70 0.76 3.16 -16.19
N ALA A 71 1.12 1.87 -16.30
CA ALA A 71 1.70 1.32 -17.49
C ALA A 71 0.94 0.07 -17.94
N GLU A 72 0.59 -0.02 -19.21
CA GLU A 72 -0.13 -1.15 -19.79
C GLU A 72 0.72 -1.86 -20.83
N TRP A 73 1.07 -3.10 -20.57
CA TRP A 73 1.79 -3.95 -21.47
C TRP A 73 0.88 -5.07 -22.00
N ASN A 74 1.04 -5.43 -23.30
CA ASN A 74 0.22 -6.43 -24.01
C ASN A 74 -1.30 -6.09 -23.98
N SER A 75 -1.61 -4.80 -24.03
CA SER A 75 -2.97 -4.26 -23.88
C SER A 75 -3.96 -4.64 -25.00
N ASP A 76 -3.48 -5.24 -26.10
CA ASP A 76 -4.33 -5.72 -27.21
C ASP A 76 -5.00 -7.06 -26.88
N SER A 77 -4.59 -7.77 -25.83
CA SER A 77 -5.24 -8.98 -25.36
C SER A 77 -6.61 -8.65 -24.73
N PRO A 78 -7.69 -9.43 -25.06
CA PRO A 78 -9.03 -9.16 -24.55
C PRO A 78 -9.25 -9.62 -23.10
N LYS A 79 -8.25 -10.25 -22.49
CA LYS A 79 -8.33 -10.76 -21.11
C LYS A 79 -8.26 -9.64 -20.07
N ALA A 80 -8.89 -9.84 -18.92
CA ALA A 80 -8.72 -8.94 -17.78
C ALA A 80 -7.25 -8.88 -17.35
N PRO A 81 -6.69 -7.70 -17.07
CA PRO A 81 -5.25 -7.56 -16.77
C PRO A 81 -4.89 -8.20 -15.43
N LEU A 82 -3.62 -8.61 -15.30
CA LEU A 82 -2.96 -8.82 -14.03
C LEU A 82 -2.32 -7.50 -13.60
N LEU A 83 -2.57 -7.09 -12.36
CA LEU A 83 -1.94 -5.89 -11.81
C LEU A 83 -0.56 -6.20 -11.23
N PHE A 84 0.38 -5.32 -11.49
CA PHE A 84 1.63 -5.18 -10.77
C PHE A 84 1.54 -3.86 -10.00
N ILE A 85 1.46 -3.93 -8.67
CA ILE A 85 1.30 -2.75 -7.82
C ILE A 85 2.48 -2.55 -6.89
N GLY A 86 2.68 -1.31 -6.46
CA GLY A 86 3.72 -0.89 -5.56
C GLY A 86 3.83 0.63 -5.51
N HIS A 87 4.93 1.13 -4.96
CA HIS A 87 5.18 2.57 -4.83
C HIS A 87 6.62 2.94 -5.22
N VAL A 88 6.79 4.20 -5.62
CA VAL A 88 8.08 4.76 -6.04
C VAL A 88 8.72 5.64 -4.97
N ASP A 89 7.94 6.04 -3.97
CA ASP A 89 8.41 6.87 -2.87
C ASP A 89 9.09 6.05 -1.75
N THR A 90 9.67 6.74 -0.80
CA THR A 90 10.30 6.17 0.40
C THR A 90 10.05 7.06 1.62
N VAL A 91 10.24 6.52 2.83
CA VAL A 91 10.20 7.30 4.09
C VAL A 91 11.41 8.24 4.26
N PHE A 92 12.44 8.08 3.45
CA PHE A 92 13.72 8.76 3.66
C PHE A 92 13.66 10.24 3.25
N LYS A 93 14.43 11.04 3.97
CA LYS A 93 14.54 12.49 3.72
C LYS A 93 15.69 12.78 2.76
N GLU A 94 15.70 13.99 2.22
CA GLU A 94 16.80 14.51 1.41
C GLU A 94 18.15 14.35 2.12
N GLY A 95 19.16 13.90 1.35
CA GLY A 95 20.51 13.59 1.83
C GLY A 95 20.69 12.14 2.30
N ALA A 96 19.65 11.30 2.28
CA ALA A 96 19.74 9.90 2.70
C ALA A 96 20.68 9.09 1.79
N VAL A 97 20.64 9.32 0.48
CA VAL A 97 21.52 8.67 -0.50
C VAL A 97 22.99 9.10 -0.27
N ALA A 98 23.24 10.38 -0.03
CA ALA A 98 24.60 10.85 0.25
C ALA A 98 25.19 10.24 1.53
N ALA A 99 24.33 9.96 2.53
CA ALA A 99 24.74 9.33 3.78
C ALA A 99 24.94 7.81 3.67
N ASN A 100 24.15 7.14 2.83
CA ASN A 100 24.17 5.69 2.66
C ASN A 100 23.85 5.29 1.20
N PRO A 101 24.78 5.55 0.23
CA PRO A 101 24.55 5.20 -1.16
C PRO A 101 24.42 3.69 -1.35
N PHE A 102 23.84 3.28 -2.49
CA PHE A 102 23.76 1.88 -2.86
C PHE A 102 25.13 1.19 -2.77
N ARG A 103 25.17 0.04 -2.16
CA ARG A 103 26.33 -0.86 -2.15
C ARG A 103 25.87 -2.29 -1.91
N ILE A 104 26.65 -3.24 -2.39
CA ILE A 104 26.50 -4.65 -2.07
C ILE A 104 27.66 -5.07 -1.18
N ASP A 105 27.39 -5.74 -0.06
CA ASP A 105 28.40 -6.22 0.85
C ASP A 105 28.95 -7.62 0.46
N GLU A 106 29.98 -8.08 1.15
CA GLU A 106 30.65 -9.37 0.91
C GLU A 106 29.76 -10.59 1.18
N ASN A 107 28.64 -10.41 1.89
CA ASN A 107 27.66 -11.44 2.18
C ASN A 107 26.53 -11.50 1.15
N GLY A 108 26.54 -10.62 0.14
CA GLY A 108 25.54 -10.56 -0.90
C GLY A 108 24.25 -9.82 -0.50
N PHE A 109 24.34 -8.88 0.45
CA PHE A 109 23.26 -7.99 0.80
C PHE A 109 23.47 -6.61 0.20
N ALA A 110 22.43 -6.08 -0.40
CA ALA A 110 22.38 -4.70 -0.88
C ALA A 110 21.89 -3.78 0.23
N HIS A 111 22.46 -2.56 0.29
CA HIS A 111 22.14 -1.52 1.26
C HIS A 111 21.89 -0.21 0.55
N GLY A 112 21.09 0.66 1.15
CA GLY A 112 20.75 1.98 0.63
C GLY A 112 19.30 2.35 0.94
N PRO A 113 18.88 3.62 0.84
CA PRO A 113 17.52 4.03 1.16
C PRO A 113 16.50 3.50 0.15
N GLY A 114 15.51 2.76 0.64
CA GLY A 114 14.50 2.10 -0.20
C GLY A 114 15.02 0.89 -0.97
N VAL A 115 16.19 0.36 -0.60
CA VAL A 115 16.78 -0.83 -1.23
C VAL A 115 15.86 -2.04 -1.10
N LEU A 116 15.13 -2.14 0.00
CA LEU A 116 14.15 -3.18 0.28
C LEU A 116 12.72 -2.66 0.04
N ASP A 117 12.42 -1.45 0.50
CA ASP A 117 11.08 -0.83 0.51
C ASP A 117 11.01 0.40 -0.41
N MET A 118 10.47 0.24 -1.68
CA MET A 118 10.36 -1.06 -2.34
C MET A 118 11.00 -1.03 -3.75
N LYS A 119 12.13 -0.28 -3.91
CA LYS A 119 12.77 -0.06 -5.23
C LYS A 119 13.20 -1.36 -5.91
N ALA A 120 13.68 -2.37 -5.16
CA ALA A 120 13.93 -3.70 -5.70
C ALA A 120 12.66 -4.37 -6.25
N GLY A 121 11.51 -4.14 -5.61
CA GLY A 121 10.22 -4.62 -6.08
C GLY A 121 9.85 -4.04 -7.45
N LEU A 122 10.17 -2.76 -7.69
CA LEU A 122 9.99 -2.11 -8.99
C LEU A 122 10.90 -2.74 -10.06
N VAL A 123 12.16 -3.04 -9.73
CA VAL A 123 13.07 -3.76 -10.64
C VAL A 123 12.51 -5.14 -11.00
N ILE A 124 11.97 -5.88 -10.01
CA ILE A 124 11.33 -7.18 -10.25
C ILE A 124 10.15 -7.02 -11.21
N ALA A 125 9.27 -6.05 -10.98
CA ALA A 125 8.09 -5.80 -11.83
C ALA A 125 8.50 -5.50 -13.28
N VAL A 126 9.48 -4.61 -13.48
CA VAL A 126 10.00 -4.24 -14.79
C VAL A 126 10.61 -5.46 -15.52
N TYR A 127 11.51 -6.18 -14.85
CA TYR A 127 12.20 -7.31 -15.49
C TYR A 127 11.31 -8.54 -15.66
N ALA A 128 10.27 -8.72 -14.85
CA ALA A 128 9.26 -9.74 -15.10
C ALA A 128 8.52 -9.48 -16.43
N ILE A 129 8.17 -8.23 -16.73
CA ILE A 129 7.54 -7.84 -18.00
C ILE A 129 8.55 -8.02 -19.16
N LYS A 130 9.81 -7.58 -19.00
CA LYS A 130 10.86 -7.76 -20.02
C LYS A 130 11.10 -9.23 -20.32
N ALA A 131 11.15 -10.09 -19.30
CA ALA A 131 11.33 -11.52 -19.47
C ALA A 131 10.15 -12.19 -20.20
N LEU A 132 8.92 -11.79 -19.89
CA LEU A 132 7.71 -12.25 -20.59
C LEU A 132 7.71 -11.80 -22.05
N ALA A 133 8.10 -10.54 -22.33
CA ALA A 133 8.21 -10.01 -23.68
C ALA A 133 9.24 -10.79 -24.50
N ALA A 134 10.45 -11.00 -23.95
CA ALA A 134 11.51 -11.77 -24.59
C ALA A 134 11.14 -13.25 -24.80
N ALA A 135 10.33 -13.82 -23.91
CA ALA A 135 9.81 -15.18 -24.07
C ALA A 135 8.69 -15.29 -25.13
N GLY A 136 8.22 -14.16 -25.68
CA GLY A 136 7.14 -14.11 -26.67
C GLY A 136 5.76 -14.37 -26.06
N PHE A 137 5.53 -13.98 -24.81
CA PHE A 137 4.24 -14.14 -24.14
C PHE A 137 3.17 -13.20 -24.73
N THR A 138 2.03 -13.75 -25.11
CA THR A 138 0.89 -13.03 -25.70
C THR A 138 -0.42 -13.27 -24.96
N GLY A 139 -0.33 -13.72 -23.69
CA GLY A 139 -1.49 -14.07 -22.89
C GLY A 139 -2.18 -12.87 -22.28
N ARG A 140 -2.36 -12.88 -20.95
CA ARG A 140 -3.03 -11.82 -20.18
C ARG A 140 -2.21 -10.51 -20.20
N PRO A 141 -2.87 -9.33 -20.33
CA PRO A 141 -2.18 -8.05 -20.18
C PRO A 141 -1.63 -7.89 -18.76
N ILE A 142 -0.54 -7.12 -18.63
CA ILE A 142 -0.06 -6.65 -17.32
C ILE A 142 -0.29 -5.14 -17.26
N LYS A 143 -0.91 -4.69 -16.17
CA LYS A 143 -1.09 -3.28 -15.86
C LYS A 143 -0.33 -2.96 -14.57
N CYS A 144 0.69 -2.11 -14.68
CA CYS A 144 1.38 -1.56 -13.52
C CYS A 144 0.60 -0.37 -12.97
N VAL A 145 0.51 -0.26 -11.65
CA VAL A 145 -0.04 0.91 -10.94
C VAL A 145 0.89 1.18 -9.77
N PHE A 146 1.72 2.22 -9.89
CA PHE A 146 2.72 2.58 -8.90
C PHE A 146 2.43 3.95 -8.32
N ALA A 147 2.25 4.02 -6.99
CA ALA A 147 1.93 5.25 -6.27
C ALA A 147 3.19 6.06 -5.93
N GLY A 148 3.05 7.39 -5.89
CA GLY A 148 4.14 8.30 -5.51
C GLY A 148 4.08 8.79 -4.06
N ASP A 149 3.19 8.24 -3.21
CA ASP A 149 3.01 8.69 -1.81
C ASP A 149 2.44 7.61 -0.88
N GLU A 150 2.74 6.34 -1.14
CA GLU A 150 2.29 5.20 -0.30
C GLU A 150 2.83 5.33 1.13
N GLU A 151 4.09 5.68 1.29
CA GLU A 151 4.77 5.83 2.58
C GLU A 151 4.19 6.96 3.47
N ASN A 152 3.44 7.86 2.84
CA ASN A 152 2.63 8.85 3.55
C ASN A 152 1.16 8.41 3.69
N LEU A 153 0.83 7.15 3.35
CA LEU A 153 -0.51 6.54 3.41
C LEU A 153 -1.56 7.35 2.64
N HIS A 154 -1.19 8.02 1.55
CA HIS A 154 -2.04 8.92 0.77
C HIS A 154 -2.76 10.00 1.59
N MET A 155 -2.24 10.35 2.79
CA MET A 155 -2.95 11.20 3.75
C MET A 155 -3.18 12.64 3.28
N LEU A 156 -2.42 13.11 2.30
CA LEU A 156 -2.48 14.48 1.79
C LEU A 156 -2.93 14.54 0.33
N SER A 157 -3.20 13.39 -0.29
CA SER A 157 -3.50 13.26 -1.70
C SER A 157 -4.83 12.55 -1.95
N ASN A 158 -5.24 12.50 -3.20
CA ASN A 158 -6.34 11.66 -3.69
C ASN A 158 -5.84 10.41 -4.45
N ALA A 159 -4.57 10.00 -4.23
CA ALA A 159 -3.98 8.86 -4.92
C ALA A 159 -4.75 7.55 -4.68
N LYS A 160 -5.24 7.32 -3.46
CA LYS A 160 -6.10 6.17 -3.14
C LYS A 160 -7.31 6.08 -4.11
N GLN A 161 -8.01 7.19 -4.35
CA GLN A 161 -9.16 7.23 -5.25
C GLN A 161 -8.76 6.97 -6.71
N VAL A 162 -7.64 7.57 -7.15
CA VAL A 162 -7.08 7.32 -8.49
C VAL A 162 -6.74 5.85 -8.66
N MET A 163 -6.04 5.24 -7.70
CA MET A 163 -5.71 3.81 -7.74
C MET A 163 -6.97 2.94 -7.76
N MET A 164 -7.97 3.23 -6.93
CA MET A 164 -9.23 2.48 -6.91
C MET A 164 -9.95 2.48 -8.28
N GLU A 165 -9.84 3.57 -9.06
CA GLU A 165 -10.38 3.60 -10.43
C GLU A 165 -9.52 2.77 -11.40
N GLU A 166 -8.19 2.90 -11.31
CA GLU A 166 -7.25 2.26 -12.23
C GLU A 166 -7.17 0.73 -12.08
N VAL A 167 -7.45 0.21 -10.88
CA VAL A 167 -7.38 -1.24 -10.64
C VAL A 167 -8.65 -1.99 -11.04
N LYS A 168 -9.76 -1.29 -11.33
CA LYS A 168 -11.06 -1.93 -11.65
C LYS A 168 -10.96 -2.89 -12.82
N GLY A 169 -11.65 -4.02 -12.69
CA GLY A 169 -11.75 -5.03 -13.74
C GLY A 169 -10.51 -5.91 -13.91
N ALA A 170 -9.52 -5.79 -13.07
CA ALA A 170 -8.37 -6.69 -13.08
C ALA A 170 -8.72 -8.08 -12.53
N ALA A 171 -8.02 -9.11 -13.01
CA ALA A 171 -8.22 -10.49 -12.59
C ALA A 171 -7.54 -10.81 -11.25
N ALA A 172 -6.36 -10.25 -11.02
CA ALA A 172 -5.55 -10.47 -9.83
C ALA A 172 -4.51 -9.35 -9.70
N ALA A 173 -3.82 -9.28 -8.54
CA ALA A 173 -2.73 -8.35 -8.31
C ALA A 173 -1.54 -9.01 -7.60
N PHE A 174 -0.33 -8.65 -8.03
CA PHE A 174 0.94 -8.90 -7.34
C PHE A 174 1.42 -7.56 -6.78
N ASN A 175 1.57 -7.48 -5.45
CA ASN A 175 2.14 -6.31 -4.81
C ASN A 175 3.62 -6.58 -4.48
N PHE A 176 4.50 -5.77 -5.07
CA PHE A 176 5.95 -5.94 -4.99
C PHE A 176 6.59 -5.31 -3.74
N GLU A 177 5.79 -5.16 -2.70
CA GLU A 177 6.21 -4.85 -1.34
C GLU A 177 7.27 -5.81 -0.80
N THR A 178 7.91 -5.41 0.27
CA THR A 178 9.02 -6.11 0.92
C THR A 178 8.73 -7.58 1.20
N GLY A 179 9.65 -8.45 0.78
CA GLY A 179 9.63 -9.87 1.13
C GLY A 179 10.33 -10.15 2.46
N PHE A 180 10.09 -11.31 3.02
CA PHE A 180 10.61 -11.75 4.31
C PHE A 180 11.73 -12.79 4.15
N MET A 181 12.71 -12.77 5.05
CA MET A 181 13.86 -13.68 5.00
C MET A 181 13.46 -15.16 5.04
N ASP A 182 12.32 -15.50 5.66
CA ASP A 182 11.77 -16.86 5.69
C ASP A 182 10.97 -17.24 4.42
N ASN A 183 11.01 -16.41 3.39
CA ASN A 183 10.41 -16.65 2.07
C ASN A 183 8.87 -16.78 2.08
N ARG A 184 8.17 -16.26 3.11
CA ARG A 184 6.72 -16.26 3.17
C ARG A 184 6.11 -15.06 2.40
N PHE A 185 4.89 -15.25 1.92
CA PHE A 185 4.08 -14.22 1.28
C PHE A 185 3.01 -13.67 2.22
N VAL A 186 2.56 -12.44 1.97
CA VAL A 186 1.50 -11.82 2.76
C VAL A 186 0.17 -11.97 2.02
N VAL A 187 -0.80 -12.56 2.75
CA VAL A 187 -2.18 -12.82 2.27
C VAL A 187 -3.23 -12.06 3.10
N GLY A 188 -2.80 -11.18 4.00
CA GLY A 188 -3.68 -10.34 4.81
C GLY A 188 -2.91 -9.23 5.49
N ARG A 189 -3.50 -8.03 5.54
CA ARG A 189 -2.95 -6.85 6.21
C ARG A 189 -4.05 -6.12 6.96
N LYS A 190 -3.74 -5.59 8.15
CA LYS A 190 -4.68 -4.72 8.85
C LYS A 190 -4.90 -3.45 8.06
N GLY A 191 -6.11 -2.88 8.22
CA GLY A 191 -6.45 -1.54 7.81
C GLY A 191 -6.47 -0.57 8.98
N GLY A 192 -6.65 0.71 8.70
CA GLY A 192 -6.77 1.74 9.71
C GLY A 192 -6.35 3.12 9.23
N GLY A 193 -6.21 4.03 10.16
CA GLY A 193 -5.78 5.39 9.88
C GLY A 193 -6.36 6.40 10.86
N PRO A 194 -6.09 7.69 10.65
CA PRO A 194 -6.69 8.75 11.43
C PRO A 194 -8.11 9.06 10.96
N VAL A 195 -8.96 9.33 11.93
CA VAL A 195 -10.32 9.86 11.75
C VAL A 195 -10.42 11.14 12.57
N SER A 196 -11.16 12.14 12.13
CA SER A 196 -11.48 13.29 12.94
C SER A 196 -13.00 13.46 13.14
N LEU A 197 -13.39 13.76 14.36
CA LEU A 197 -14.76 14.07 14.74
C LEU A 197 -14.78 15.46 15.35
N THR A 198 -15.34 16.43 14.61
CA THR A 198 -15.42 17.83 15.03
C THR A 198 -16.81 18.13 15.54
N VAL A 199 -16.90 18.48 16.81
CA VAL A 199 -18.15 18.80 17.51
C VAL A 199 -18.34 20.30 17.56
N HIS A 200 -19.52 20.75 17.20
CA HIS A 200 -19.97 22.13 17.21
C HIS A 200 -21.02 22.36 18.31
N GLY A 201 -20.93 23.48 18.99
CA GLY A 201 -21.83 23.90 20.04
C GLY A 201 -22.17 25.39 19.92
N VAL A 202 -22.43 26.03 21.05
CA VAL A 202 -22.75 27.48 21.13
C VAL A 202 -21.93 28.13 22.24
N SER A 203 -21.11 29.12 21.87
CA SER A 203 -20.31 29.87 22.86
C SER A 203 -21.16 30.77 23.71
N ALA A 204 -20.86 30.85 25.03
CA ALA A 204 -21.47 31.77 25.97
C ALA A 204 -20.53 32.04 27.14
N HIS A 205 -20.73 33.18 27.84
CA HIS A 205 -19.99 33.46 29.07
C HIS A 205 -20.51 32.58 30.20
N SER A 206 -19.64 31.72 30.77
CA SER A 206 -20.03 30.66 31.73
C SER A 206 -20.66 31.18 33.02
N GLY A 207 -20.35 32.42 33.44
CA GLY A 207 -20.91 33.03 34.65
C GLY A 207 -22.10 33.97 34.41
N ASN A 208 -22.21 34.58 33.18
CA ASN A 208 -23.25 35.59 32.95
C ASN A 208 -24.48 35.08 32.18
N ALA A 209 -24.29 34.06 31.33
CA ALA A 209 -25.36 33.55 30.47
C ALA A 209 -25.15 32.05 30.18
N PRO A 210 -24.94 31.19 31.19
CA PRO A 210 -24.61 29.77 30.95
C PRO A 210 -25.74 29.02 30.20
N GLU A 211 -26.97 29.43 30.36
CA GLU A 211 -28.15 28.83 29.70
C GLU A 211 -28.17 29.02 28.17
N LYS A 212 -27.41 29.98 27.65
CA LYS A 212 -27.27 30.23 26.20
C LYS A 212 -26.19 29.36 25.54
N GLY A 213 -25.29 28.80 26.33
CA GLY A 213 -24.19 28.00 25.82
C GLY A 213 -24.58 26.55 25.55
N ARG A 214 -23.85 25.92 24.62
CA ARG A 214 -23.92 24.48 24.34
C ARG A 214 -22.51 23.99 24.24
N SER A 215 -22.06 23.25 25.23
CA SER A 215 -20.65 22.87 25.34
C SER A 215 -20.27 21.76 24.36
N ALA A 216 -19.49 22.11 23.33
CA ALA A 216 -18.90 21.15 22.39
C ALA A 216 -17.91 20.21 23.11
N VAL A 217 -17.20 20.68 24.15
CA VAL A 217 -16.26 19.83 24.92
C VAL A 217 -17.04 18.79 25.76
N LEU A 218 -18.20 19.16 26.35
CA LEU A 218 -19.00 18.19 27.07
C LEU A 218 -19.57 17.12 26.11
N GLU A 219 -20.08 17.55 24.97
CA GLU A 219 -20.56 16.61 23.93
C GLU A 219 -19.43 15.70 23.42
N ALA A 220 -18.23 16.24 23.15
CA ALA A 220 -17.08 15.46 22.79
C ALA A 220 -16.69 14.42 23.85
N ALA A 221 -16.81 14.77 25.15
CA ALA A 221 -16.55 13.81 26.24
C ALA A 221 -17.55 12.63 26.21
N HIS A 222 -18.84 12.87 25.96
CA HIS A 222 -19.84 11.81 25.80
C HIS A 222 -19.48 10.90 24.59
N LYS A 223 -19.11 11.49 23.46
CA LYS A 223 -18.72 10.73 22.26
C LYS A 223 -17.47 9.89 22.51
N ILE A 224 -16.44 10.42 23.18
CA ILE A 224 -15.23 9.68 23.54
C ILE A 224 -15.58 8.44 24.37
N VAL A 225 -16.38 8.59 25.44
CA VAL A 225 -16.76 7.46 26.27
C VAL A 225 -17.53 6.40 25.50
N ALA A 226 -18.43 6.82 24.61
CA ALA A 226 -19.19 5.89 23.77
C ALA A 226 -18.31 5.14 22.76
N LEU A 227 -17.38 5.84 22.09
CA LEU A 227 -16.48 5.26 21.10
C LEU A 227 -15.47 4.31 21.73
N GLU A 228 -14.84 4.70 22.85
CA GLU A 228 -13.89 3.83 23.56
C GLU A 228 -14.55 2.56 24.10
N ALA A 229 -15.85 2.61 24.44
CA ALA A 229 -16.62 1.44 24.86
C ALA A 229 -16.88 0.44 23.72
N CYS A 230 -16.70 0.84 22.46
CA CYS A 230 -16.86 -0.02 21.28
C CYS A 230 -15.63 -0.89 20.96
N ASN A 231 -14.55 -0.74 21.73
CA ASN A 231 -13.33 -1.52 21.52
C ASN A 231 -13.56 -3.01 21.77
N ASP A 232 -13.00 -3.85 20.87
CA ASP A 232 -12.95 -5.31 21.03
C ASP A 232 -11.52 -5.79 20.66
N ILE A 233 -10.64 -5.70 21.65
CA ILE A 233 -9.21 -6.02 21.48
C ILE A 233 -9.00 -7.47 21.00
N PRO A 234 -9.70 -8.49 21.52
CA PRO A 234 -9.58 -9.86 21.02
C PRO A 234 -9.92 -10.01 19.55
N ARG A 235 -10.91 -9.26 19.02
CA ARG A 235 -11.25 -9.25 17.58
C ARG A 235 -10.38 -8.28 16.77
N GLY A 236 -9.49 -7.50 17.40
CA GLY A 236 -8.66 -6.50 16.75
C GLY A 236 -9.39 -5.21 16.36
N LYS A 237 -10.60 -4.99 16.89
CA LYS A 237 -11.37 -3.75 16.73
C LYS A 237 -10.83 -2.69 17.69
N LEU A 238 -10.12 -1.69 17.14
CA LEU A 238 -9.49 -0.65 17.95
C LEU A 238 -9.92 0.74 17.51
N ILE A 239 -10.47 1.51 18.46
CA ILE A 239 -10.80 2.93 18.36
C ILE A 239 -10.07 3.62 19.50
N ASN A 240 -9.14 4.52 19.17
CA ASN A 240 -8.37 5.26 20.17
C ASN A 240 -8.59 6.76 20.00
N CYS A 241 -9.31 7.38 20.90
CA CYS A 241 -9.52 8.83 20.95
C CYS A 241 -8.25 9.53 21.49
N GLY A 242 -7.19 9.50 20.69
CA GLY A 242 -5.80 9.79 21.13
C GLY A 242 -5.48 11.27 21.36
N LYS A 243 -6.30 12.20 20.81
CA LYS A 243 -6.08 13.64 20.99
C LYS A 243 -7.40 14.38 20.97
N ILE A 244 -7.55 15.34 21.87
CA ILE A 244 -8.68 16.26 21.90
C ILE A 244 -8.19 17.71 21.91
N THR A 245 -8.88 18.57 21.17
CA THR A 245 -8.58 20.01 21.12
C THR A 245 -9.88 20.79 21.12
N GLY A 246 -10.08 21.68 22.10
CA GLY A 246 -11.30 22.48 22.18
C GLY A 246 -11.27 23.50 23.31
N GLY A 247 -12.12 24.52 23.19
CA GLY A 247 -12.23 25.64 24.15
C GLY A 247 -11.18 26.72 23.96
N ILE A 248 -11.51 27.92 24.46
CA ILE A 248 -10.65 29.12 24.36
C ILE A 248 -10.31 29.74 25.73
N GLY A 249 -10.97 29.32 26.81
CA GLY A 249 -10.73 29.83 28.16
C GLY A 249 -11.76 29.34 29.16
N GLU A 250 -11.42 29.38 30.44
CA GLU A 250 -12.21 28.80 31.55
C GLU A 250 -13.54 29.50 31.77
N ASN A 251 -13.67 30.76 31.37
CA ASN A 251 -14.88 31.57 31.54
C ASN A 251 -15.83 31.54 30.31
N THR A 252 -15.53 30.69 29.33
CA THR A 252 -16.30 30.58 28.09
C THR A 252 -16.75 29.15 27.85
N ILE A 253 -18.07 28.94 27.65
CA ILE A 253 -18.61 27.66 27.21
C ILE A 253 -18.09 27.40 25.76
N PRO A 254 -17.39 26.30 25.51
CA PRO A 254 -16.73 26.07 24.20
C PRO A 254 -17.76 25.67 23.13
N ASP A 255 -17.66 26.31 21.99
CA ASP A 255 -18.47 26.05 20.80
C ASP A 255 -17.82 25.12 19.77
N LEU A 256 -16.54 24.76 19.97
CA LEU A 256 -15.81 23.87 19.08
C LEU A 256 -14.93 22.89 19.86
N CYS A 257 -14.96 21.61 19.44
CA CYS A 257 -14.07 20.58 19.97
C CYS A 257 -13.80 19.53 18.90
N THR A 258 -12.52 19.26 18.61
CA THR A 258 -12.10 18.20 17.65
C THR A 258 -11.47 17.04 18.40
N ILE A 259 -11.95 15.83 18.12
CA ILE A 259 -11.39 14.56 18.58
C ILE A 259 -10.62 13.94 17.40
N ASN A 260 -9.31 13.70 17.58
CA ASN A 260 -8.53 12.93 16.62
C ASN A 260 -8.44 11.48 17.09
N ILE A 261 -8.92 10.58 16.25
CA ILE A 261 -9.17 9.18 16.56
C ILE A 261 -8.27 8.33 15.66
N GLY A 262 -7.50 7.42 16.25
CA GLY A 262 -6.78 6.39 15.53
C GLY A 262 -7.63 5.11 15.52
N VAL A 263 -7.85 4.53 14.33
CA VAL A 263 -8.56 3.24 14.22
C VAL A 263 -7.67 2.16 13.62
N ARG A 264 -7.90 0.89 14.02
CA ARG A 264 -7.27 -0.29 13.44
C ARG A 264 -8.28 -1.41 13.38
N PHE A 265 -8.23 -2.16 12.26
CA PHE A 265 -9.13 -3.28 12.00
C PHE A 265 -8.44 -4.37 11.18
N PRO A 266 -8.71 -5.66 11.46
CA PRO A 266 -8.11 -6.78 10.73
C PRO A 266 -8.90 -7.18 9.48
N SER A 267 -10.16 -6.72 9.33
CA SER A 267 -11.05 -7.12 8.24
C SER A 267 -12.04 -6.02 7.87
N THR A 268 -12.62 -6.12 6.69
CA THR A 268 -13.69 -5.25 6.21
C THR A 268 -14.93 -5.32 7.10
N GLU A 269 -15.26 -6.48 7.68
CA GLU A 269 -16.34 -6.61 8.66
C GLU A 269 -16.12 -5.69 9.87
N ILE A 270 -14.93 -5.77 10.48
CA ILE A 270 -14.58 -4.93 11.64
C ILE A 270 -14.48 -3.45 11.27
N LYS A 271 -13.98 -3.14 10.04
CA LYS A 271 -14.01 -1.77 9.52
C LYS A 271 -15.43 -1.20 9.53
N ASN A 272 -16.39 -1.95 9.00
CA ASN A 272 -17.78 -1.51 8.92
C ASN A 272 -18.38 -1.30 10.31
N GLU A 273 -18.11 -2.19 11.28
CA GLU A 273 -18.53 -1.98 12.67
C GLU A 273 -17.94 -0.72 13.29
N ILE A 274 -16.69 -0.35 12.96
CA ILE A 274 -16.05 0.90 13.41
C ILE A 274 -16.73 2.10 12.75
N LEU A 275 -16.96 2.05 11.43
CA LEU A 275 -17.64 3.13 10.72
C LEU A 275 -19.03 3.37 11.24
N ASP A 276 -19.82 2.31 11.49
CA ASP A 276 -21.16 2.41 12.10
C ASP A 276 -21.10 3.09 13.47
N ALA A 277 -20.13 2.74 14.32
CA ALA A 277 -19.95 3.36 15.63
C ALA A 277 -19.58 4.85 15.52
N LEU A 278 -18.72 5.21 14.58
CA LEU A 278 -18.30 6.59 14.32
C LEU A 278 -19.49 7.42 13.78
N GLU A 279 -20.26 6.90 12.85
CA GLU A 279 -21.45 7.53 12.28
C GLU A 279 -22.54 7.72 13.33
N GLN A 280 -22.77 6.71 14.18
CA GLN A 280 -23.69 6.81 15.30
C GLN A 280 -23.25 7.90 16.30
N ALA A 281 -21.95 7.95 16.61
CA ALA A 281 -21.41 9.00 17.48
C ALA A 281 -21.54 10.40 16.84
N ALA A 282 -21.36 10.52 15.51
CA ALA A 282 -21.51 11.80 14.80
C ALA A 282 -22.96 12.26 14.75
N SER A 283 -23.90 11.36 14.46
CA SER A 283 -25.33 11.69 14.25
C SER A 283 -26.12 11.90 15.52
N HIS A 284 -25.68 11.36 16.68
CA HIS A 284 -26.38 11.48 17.95
C HIS A 284 -25.75 12.56 18.82
N SER A 285 -26.57 13.46 19.40
CA SER A 285 -26.12 14.48 20.34
C SER A 285 -26.76 14.27 21.73
N THR A 286 -25.92 14.22 22.76
CA THR A 286 -26.31 14.16 24.16
C THR A 286 -26.60 15.56 24.70
N VAL A 287 -25.76 16.54 24.35
CA VAL A 287 -26.00 17.95 24.66
C VAL A 287 -26.93 18.55 23.59
N PRO A 288 -28.13 19.05 23.96
CA PRO A 288 -29.06 19.62 22.99
C PRO A 288 -28.42 20.71 22.11
N ASP A 289 -28.83 20.80 20.84
CA ASP A 289 -28.40 21.83 19.89
C ASP A 289 -26.89 21.80 19.57
N THR A 290 -26.20 20.67 19.87
CA THR A 290 -24.85 20.39 19.32
C THR A 290 -24.96 19.48 18.09
N TRP A 291 -23.91 19.48 17.23
CA TRP A 291 -23.82 18.60 16.09
C TRP A 291 -22.34 18.28 15.81
N ALA A 292 -22.07 17.27 14.98
CA ALA A 292 -20.71 16.87 14.70
C ALA A 292 -20.48 16.54 13.22
N GLU A 293 -19.26 16.80 12.74
CA GLU A 293 -18.73 16.43 11.43
C GLU A 293 -17.73 15.29 11.59
N LEU A 294 -17.89 14.25 10.78
CA LEU A 294 -17.02 13.09 10.74
C LEU A 294 -16.20 13.11 9.44
N ASP A 295 -14.87 13.03 9.56
CA ASP A 295 -13.96 12.86 8.43
C ASP A 295 -13.22 11.52 8.55
N THR A 296 -13.51 10.60 7.63
CA THR A 296 -12.90 9.28 7.48
C THR A 296 -12.06 9.13 6.20
N SER A 297 -11.82 10.23 5.48
CA SER A 297 -11.19 10.24 4.15
C SER A 297 -9.77 9.63 4.13
N ARG A 298 -9.08 9.64 5.28
CA ARG A 298 -7.71 9.17 5.44
C ARG A 298 -7.58 7.73 5.93
N LEU A 299 -8.66 6.96 5.89
CA LEU A 299 -8.62 5.54 6.23
C LEU A 299 -8.03 4.73 5.08
N MET A 300 -7.05 3.89 5.40
CA MET A 300 -6.52 2.86 4.51
C MET A 300 -7.32 1.57 4.66
N GLU A 301 -7.54 0.90 3.53
CA GLU A 301 -8.25 -0.37 3.47
C GLU A 301 -7.44 -1.51 4.10
N CYS A 302 -8.12 -2.54 4.60
CA CYS A 302 -7.46 -3.79 4.96
C CYS A 302 -7.35 -4.72 3.74
N MET A 303 -6.38 -5.59 3.76
CA MET A 303 -6.27 -6.71 2.84
C MET A 303 -6.89 -7.94 3.51
N ASP A 304 -8.16 -8.21 3.19
CA ASP A 304 -8.85 -9.41 3.67
C ASP A 304 -8.27 -10.68 3.03
N THR A 305 -8.10 -11.73 3.84
CA THR A 305 -7.71 -13.07 3.34
C THR A 305 -8.93 -13.78 2.78
N THR A 306 -9.28 -13.47 1.52
CA THR A 306 -10.42 -14.10 0.83
C THR A 306 -10.04 -15.43 0.19
N ASP A 307 -11.04 -16.23 -0.24
CA ASP A 307 -10.79 -17.46 -1.00
C ASP A 307 -10.03 -17.19 -2.30
N GLY A 308 -10.31 -16.05 -2.98
CA GLY A 308 -9.59 -15.61 -4.17
C GLY A 308 -8.11 -15.27 -3.88
N VAL A 309 -7.83 -14.58 -2.76
CA VAL A 309 -6.47 -14.31 -2.30
C VAL A 309 -5.71 -15.62 -2.04
N MET A 310 -6.35 -16.58 -1.37
CA MET A 310 -5.76 -17.89 -1.10
C MET A 310 -5.57 -18.73 -2.37
N ALA A 311 -6.47 -18.63 -3.34
CA ALA A 311 -6.32 -19.31 -4.63
C ALA A 311 -5.12 -18.74 -5.41
N LEU A 312 -4.97 -17.40 -5.42
CA LEU A 312 -3.81 -16.74 -6.03
C LEU A 312 -2.51 -17.13 -5.34
N PHE A 313 -2.50 -17.14 -3.99
CA PHE A 313 -1.33 -17.60 -3.23
C PHE A 313 -0.96 -19.05 -3.59
N ARG A 314 -1.93 -19.98 -3.64
CA ARG A 314 -1.67 -21.37 -4.05
C ARG A 314 -1.12 -21.48 -5.46
N HIS A 315 -1.55 -20.61 -6.40
CA HIS A 315 -0.98 -20.54 -7.74
C HIS A 315 0.50 -20.13 -7.70
N ILE A 316 0.85 -19.07 -6.95
CA ILE A 316 2.22 -18.62 -6.76
C ILE A 316 3.07 -19.70 -6.07
N GLN A 317 2.55 -20.35 -5.05
CA GLN A 317 3.22 -21.44 -4.33
C GLN A 317 3.56 -22.62 -5.26
N ARG A 318 2.60 -23.11 -6.06
CA ARG A 318 2.84 -24.15 -7.06
C ARG A 318 3.88 -23.72 -8.09
N THR A 319 3.85 -22.45 -8.50
CA THR A 319 4.83 -21.90 -9.45
C THR A 319 6.22 -21.85 -8.82
N ALA A 320 6.36 -21.45 -7.57
CA ALA A 320 7.63 -21.45 -6.84
C ALA A 320 8.25 -22.85 -6.78
N VAL A 321 7.43 -23.89 -6.47
CA VAL A 321 7.88 -25.30 -6.47
C VAL A 321 8.39 -25.70 -7.86
N ARG A 322 7.66 -25.37 -8.93
CA ARG A 322 8.08 -25.65 -10.33
C ARG A 322 9.35 -24.91 -10.72
N CYS A 323 9.57 -23.72 -10.18
CA CYS A 323 10.80 -22.97 -10.38
C CYS A 323 11.98 -23.48 -9.52
N GLY A 324 11.79 -24.48 -8.67
CA GLY A 324 12.84 -25.01 -7.78
C GLY A 324 13.14 -24.14 -6.57
N MET A 325 12.20 -23.27 -6.17
CA MET A 325 12.36 -22.31 -5.07
C MET A 325 11.78 -22.82 -3.74
N GLY A 326 11.42 -24.11 -3.67
CA GLY A 326 10.75 -24.70 -2.52
C GLY A 326 9.27 -24.34 -2.45
N GLU A 327 8.64 -24.66 -1.33
CA GLU A 327 7.21 -24.40 -1.08
C GLU A 327 7.06 -23.27 -0.05
N PRO A 328 6.86 -22.02 -0.50
CA PRO A 328 6.74 -20.90 0.41
C PRO A 328 5.44 -20.94 1.20
N GLY A 329 5.49 -20.49 2.47
CA GLY A 329 4.30 -20.29 3.30
C GLY A 329 3.64 -18.90 3.08
N CYS A 330 2.56 -18.68 3.83
CA CYS A 330 1.93 -17.36 3.88
C CYS A 330 1.53 -16.99 5.32
N PHE A 331 1.26 -15.71 5.55
CA PHE A 331 0.83 -15.19 6.85
C PHE A 331 0.14 -13.82 6.69
N GLN A 332 -0.37 -13.30 7.82
CA GLN A 332 -0.95 -11.97 7.88
C GLN A 332 -0.05 -11.04 8.69
N VAL A 333 0.01 -9.77 8.32
CA VAL A 333 0.83 -8.74 8.99
C VAL A 333 0.01 -7.57 9.49
N GLY A 334 0.59 -6.80 10.42
CA GLY A 334 -0.07 -5.62 10.98
C GLY A 334 0.11 -4.33 10.19
N GLY A 335 1.12 -4.27 9.29
CA GLY A 335 1.41 -3.09 8.48
C GLY A 335 0.40 -2.88 7.36
N LEU A 336 0.12 -1.61 7.06
CA LEU A 336 -0.73 -1.19 5.94
C LEU A 336 0.01 -1.35 4.61
N SER A 337 -0.68 -1.41 3.49
CA SER A 337 -0.16 -1.22 2.14
C SER A 337 -1.30 -1.08 1.12
N ASP A 338 -0.97 -0.73 -0.11
CA ASP A 338 -1.92 -0.62 -1.23
C ASP A 338 -2.59 -1.93 -1.63
N SER A 339 -2.12 -3.08 -1.11
CA SER A 339 -2.84 -4.36 -1.25
C SER A 339 -4.27 -4.31 -0.69
N GLY A 340 -4.52 -3.45 0.31
CA GLY A 340 -5.85 -3.20 0.82
C GLY A 340 -6.77 -2.57 -0.21
N ILE A 341 -6.26 -1.65 -1.03
CA ILE A 341 -7.01 -0.97 -2.10
C ILE A 341 -7.51 -1.99 -3.14
N THR A 342 -6.63 -2.86 -3.62
CA THR A 342 -6.99 -3.86 -4.63
C THR A 342 -8.00 -4.88 -4.08
N VAL A 343 -7.80 -5.38 -2.86
CA VAL A 343 -8.73 -6.33 -2.22
C VAL A 343 -10.08 -5.67 -1.93
N ALA A 344 -10.12 -4.40 -1.51
CA ALA A 344 -11.37 -3.65 -1.33
C ALA A 344 -12.14 -3.47 -2.65
N CYS A 345 -11.44 -3.45 -3.80
CA CYS A 345 -12.04 -3.47 -5.14
C CYS A 345 -12.44 -4.89 -5.62
N GLY A 346 -12.33 -5.91 -4.77
CA GLY A 346 -12.69 -7.30 -5.09
C GLY A 346 -11.62 -8.07 -5.87
N ILE A 347 -10.38 -7.56 -5.94
CA ILE A 347 -9.30 -8.15 -6.74
C ILE A 347 -8.42 -9.02 -5.83
N PRO A 348 -8.33 -10.35 -6.09
CA PRO A 348 -7.40 -11.22 -5.41
C PRO A 348 -5.96 -10.68 -5.48
N THR A 349 -5.32 -10.50 -4.32
CA THR A 349 -3.99 -9.89 -4.24
C THR A 349 -3.07 -10.75 -3.39
N VAL A 350 -1.81 -10.93 -3.82
CA VAL A 350 -0.73 -11.45 -2.98
C VAL A 350 0.32 -10.36 -2.85
N CYS A 351 0.74 -10.11 -1.61
CA CYS A 351 1.71 -9.08 -1.25
C CYS A 351 3.04 -9.71 -0.82
N ALA A 352 4.08 -8.88 -0.66
CA ALA A 352 5.45 -9.30 -0.37
C ALA A 352 6.11 -10.08 -1.53
N MET A 353 5.80 -9.66 -2.78
CA MET A 353 6.42 -10.21 -3.98
C MET A 353 7.84 -9.67 -4.23
N GLY A 354 8.27 -8.64 -3.49
CA GLY A 354 9.59 -8.03 -3.58
C GLY A 354 10.71 -8.88 -3.00
N VAL A 355 11.91 -8.30 -2.92
CA VAL A 355 13.12 -8.95 -2.39
C VAL A 355 12.99 -9.28 -0.91
N ARG A 356 13.75 -10.27 -0.46
CA ARG A 356 13.88 -10.61 0.95
C ARG A 356 14.86 -9.67 1.65
N GLY A 357 14.50 -9.22 2.84
CA GLY A 357 15.37 -8.35 3.63
C GLY A 357 14.76 -8.00 4.98
N GLU A 358 15.41 -7.08 5.68
CA GLU A 358 14.96 -6.55 6.96
C GLU A 358 15.36 -5.09 7.13
N GLY A 359 14.79 -4.44 8.12
CA GLY A 359 15.15 -3.08 8.51
C GLY A 359 14.42 -1.98 7.76
N ASN A 360 13.25 -2.28 7.17
CA ASN A 360 12.38 -1.26 6.56
C ASN A 360 12.31 0.00 7.42
N HIS A 361 12.30 1.17 6.77
CA HIS A 361 12.16 2.47 7.42
C HIS A 361 13.33 2.84 8.36
N THR A 362 14.47 2.13 8.27
CA THR A 362 15.67 2.44 9.06
C THR A 362 16.90 2.66 8.17
N PRO A 363 17.91 3.41 8.65
CA PRO A 363 19.17 3.58 7.91
C PRO A 363 19.97 2.28 7.70
N THR A 364 19.60 1.21 8.38
CA THR A 364 20.23 -0.11 8.31
C THR A 364 19.47 -1.10 7.46
N GLU A 365 18.52 -0.62 6.68
CA GLU A 365 17.77 -1.40 5.71
C GLU A 365 18.70 -2.17 4.77
N TYR A 366 18.38 -3.45 4.54
CA TYR A 366 19.14 -4.29 3.62
C TYR A 366 18.26 -5.31 2.89
N ALA A 367 18.71 -5.76 1.73
CA ALA A 367 18.01 -6.72 0.91
C ALA A 367 18.96 -7.80 0.36
N GLU A 368 18.52 -9.06 0.31
CA GLU A 368 19.27 -10.18 -0.24
C GLU A 368 19.30 -10.12 -1.76
N VAL A 369 20.48 -9.91 -2.35
CA VAL A 369 20.67 -9.75 -3.81
C VAL A 369 20.13 -10.95 -4.60
N LYS A 370 20.39 -12.16 -4.13
CA LYS A 370 19.92 -13.39 -4.78
C LYS A 370 18.40 -13.40 -4.95
N SER A 371 17.69 -12.84 -3.99
CA SER A 371 16.22 -12.81 -4.02
C SER A 371 15.66 -11.90 -5.13
N LEU A 372 16.41 -10.92 -5.62
CA LEU A 372 16.01 -10.09 -6.76
C LEU A 372 15.73 -10.96 -7.99
N PHE A 373 16.66 -11.85 -8.33
CA PHE A 373 16.55 -12.73 -9.48
C PHE A 373 15.49 -13.81 -9.29
N GLU A 374 15.51 -14.47 -8.12
CA GLU A 374 14.53 -15.51 -7.78
C GLU A 374 13.10 -14.97 -7.83
N ARG A 375 12.85 -13.81 -7.25
CA ARG A 375 11.52 -13.18 -7.23
C ARG A 375 11.09 -12.69 -8.61
N CYS A 376 12.03 -12.23 -9.45
CA CYS A 376 11.76 -11.87 -10.83
C CYS A 376 11.30 -13.09 -11.65
N ILE A 377 12.04 -14.19 -11.58
CA ILE A 377 11.66 -15.45 -12.23
C ILE A 377 10.29 -15.91 -11.76
N LEU A 378 10.06 -15.91 -10.45
CA LEU A 378 8.77 -16.31 -9.87
C LEU A 378 7.62 -15.42 -10.35
N ALA A 379 7.77 -14.11 -10.31
CA ALA A 379 6.75 -13.16 -10.73
C ALA A 379 6.39 -13.33 -12.21
N ALA A 380 7.41 -13.43 -13.09
CA ALA A 380 7.19 -13.65 -14.51
C ALA A 380 6.54 -15.01 -14.80
N CYS A 381 7.00 -16.08 -14.16
CA CYS A 381 6.44 -17.42 -14.35
C CYS A 381 5.00 -17.50 -13.81
N ALA A 382 4.71 -16.90 -12.65
CA ALA A 382 3.37 -16.87 -12.08
C ALA A 382 2.40 -16.02 -12.92
N ALA A 383 2.85 -14.88 -13.43
CA ALA A 383 2.07 -14.05 -14.34
C ALA A 383 1.78 -14.77 -15.68
N GLY A 384 2.82 -15.39 -16.25
CA GLY A 384 2.72 -16.10 -17.52
C GLY A 384 1.92 -17.40 -17.49
N SER A 385 1.65 -17.94 -16.29
CA SER A 385 0.89 -19.18 -16.08
C SER A 385 -0.44 -18.98 -15.36
N LEU A 386 -0.86 -17.76 -15.10
CA LEU A 386 -2.15 -17.49 -14.42
C LEU A 386 -3.31 -17.77 -15.37
N GLU A 387 -4.10 -18.78 -15.04
CA GLU A 387 -5.30 -19.17 -15.78
C GLU A 387 -6.50 -18.26 -15.42
N ASP A 388 -7.53 -18.24 -16.30
CA ASP A 388 -8.69 -17.35 -16.11
C ASP A 388 -9.58 -17.84 -14.95
N ASP A 389 -9.59 -19.14 -14.70
CA ASP A 389 -10.37 -19.84 -13.68
C ASP A 389 -9.57 -20.22 -12.43
N PHE A 390 -8.45 -19.54 -12.17
CA PHE A 390 -7.55 -19.87 -11.05
C PHE A 390 -8.24 -19.89 -9.68
N THR A 391 -9.35 -19.16 -9.53
CA THR A 391 -10.14 -19.11 -8.30
C THR A 391 -11.07 -20.29 -8.12
N GLU A 392 -11.31 -21.10 -9.17
CA GLU A 392 -12.16 -22.28 -9.15
C GLU A 392 -11.37 -23.58 -8.84
N GLN A 393 -10.05 -23.47 -8.77
CA GLN A 393 -9.11 -24.57 -8.47
C GLN A 393 -8.72 -24.59 -6.99
#